data_1f75d489f556635eacd9e495045d41c0
#
_entry.id   1f75d489f556635eacd9e495045d41c0
#
_cell.length_a   1.000
_cell.length_b   1.000
_cell.length_c   1.000
_cell.angle_alpha   90.00
_cell.angle_beta   90.00
_cell.angle_gamma   90.00
#
_symmetry.space_group_name_H-M   'P 1'
#
loop_
_entity.id
_entity.type
_entity.pdbx_description
1 polymer ?
#
loop_
_entity_poly.entity_id
_entity_poly.type
_entity_poly.pdbx_seq_one_letter_code
_entity_poly.pdbx_strand_id
1 'polypeptide(L)'
;MFTKKNLYLKNILRMRVAEGRNLIKGLRLDRNEKVDLWPSNFINNVLKSKPPSFFSTYPEIANLYKKIAKFDKVNEDQILITSGIDGGIKNLLNILTQPKDVISVLSPTYAMYEVYSKIFQLKLHRISYTENYEVNKKEFENFFKLKPKILFIPNPNQPIE
;
A
#
# COMPACT_ATOMS: atom_id res chain seq x y z
N MET A 1 -25.60 -2.41 -8.02
CA MET A 1 -25.78 -3.61 -8.84
C MET A 1 -24.63 -3.72 -9.84
N PHE A 2 -23.93 -4.86 -9.91
CA PHE A 2 -22.83 -5.03 -10.87
C PHE A 2 -23.41 -5.24 -12.28
N THR A 3 -22.91 -4.50 -13.25
CA THR A 3 -23.23 -4.70 -14.66
C THR A 3 -22.44 -5.89 -15.23
N LYS A 4 -22.82 -6.43 -16.39
CA LYS A 4 -22.05 -7.50 -17.07
C LYS A 4 -20.56 -7.11 -17.25
N LYS A 5 -20.28 -5.82 -17.48
CA LYS A 5 -18.93 -5.29 -17.72
C LYS A 5 -18.01 -5.42 -16.49
N ASN A 6 -18.54 -5.39 -15.28
CA ASN A 6 -17.76 -5.42 -14.03
C ASN A 6 -18.10 -6.61 -13.11
N LEU A 7 -18.70 -7.65 -13.66
CA LEU A 7 -19.01 -8.90 -12.93
C LEU A 7 -17.76 -9.55 -12.31
N TYR A 8 -16.58 -9.36 -12.92
CA TYR A 8 -15.31 -9.86 -12.38
C TYR A 8 -14.97 -9.29 -10.99
N LEU A 9 -15.49 -8.12 -10.63
CA LEU A 9 -15.31 -7.53 -9.32
C LEU A 9 -16.06 -8.26 -8.20
N LYS A 10 -17.10 -9.03 -8.55
CA LYS A 10 -17.96 -9.72 -7.59
C LYS A 10 -17.18 -10.69 -6.69
N ASN A 11 -16.13 -11.29 -7.21
CA ASN A 11 -15.33 -12.29 -6.50
C ASN A 11 -14.01 -11.73 -5.95
N ILE A 12 -13.81 -10.40 -6.00
CA ILE A 12 -12.64 -9.78 -5.41
C ILE A 12 -12.94 -9.55 -3.93
N LEU A 13 -12.46 -10.46 -3.10
CA LEU A 13 -12.61 -10.42 -1.66
C LEU A 13 -11.26 -10.11 -1.01
N ARG A 14 -11.23 -9.09 -0.16
CA ARG A 14 -10.18 -8.95 0.84
C ARG A 14 -10.65 -9.67 2.10
N MET A 15 -9.88 -10.62 2.60
CA MET A 15 -10.15 -11.18 3.92
C MET A 15 -10.17 -10.05 4.96
N ARG A 16 -11.28 -9.92 5.66
CA ARG A 16 -11.43 -8.99 6.78
C ARG A 16 -11.34 -9.77 8.07
N VAL A 17 -10.67 -9.20 9.05
CA VAL A 17 -10.73 -9.70 10.40
C VAL A 17 -12.17 -9.60 10.91
N ALA A 18 -12.60 -10.55 11.72
CA ALA A 18 -13.93 -10.57 12.32
C ALA A 18 -14.31 -9.24 12.97
N GLU A 19 -15.59 -8.95 12.99
CA GLU A 19 -16.15 -7.81 13.71
C GLU A 19 -15.79 -7.86 15.20
N GLY A 20 -15.80 -6.70 15.85
CA GLY A 20 -15.53 -6.63 17.29
C GLY A 20 -14.03 -6.60 17.68
N ARG A 21 -13.14 -6.19 16.79
CA ARG A 21 -11.70 -6.05 17.10
C ARG A 21 -11.41 -5.27 18.38
N ASN A 22 -12.23 -4.28 18.72
CA ASN A 22 -12.07 -3.48 19.95
C ASN A 22 -12.37 -4.28 21.22
N LEU A 23 -13.03 -5.44 21.09
CA LEU A 23 -13.37 -6.34 22.20
C LEU A 23 -12.29 -7.41 22.41
N ILE A 24 -11.33 -7.55 21.51
CA ILE A 24 -10.24 -8.53 21.62
C ILE A 24 -9.29 -8.08 22.72
N LYS A 25 -9.22 -8.86 23.79
CA LYS A 25 -8.22 -8.69 24.84
C LYS A 25 -6.90 -9.29 24.37
N GLY A 26 -5.82 -8.51 24.47
CA GLY A 26 -4.47 -8.96 24.12
C GLY A 26 -3.77 -8.08 23.11
N LEU A 27 -2.55 -8.45 22.77
CA LEU A 27 -1.71 -7.73 21.83
C LEU A 27 -2.23 -7.94 20.39
N ARG A 28 -2.54 -6.84 19.73
CA ARG A 28 -3.00 -6.85 18.32
C ARG A 28 -1.83 -6.68 17.38
N LEU A 29 -1.47 -7.76 16.67
CA LEU A 29 -0.39 -7.79 15.67
C LEU A 29 -0.90 -8.08 14.26
N ASP A 30 -2.22 -8.03 14.07
CA ASP A 30 -2.89 -8.37 12.81
C ASP A 30 -2.91 -7.23 11.77
N ARG A 31 -2.51 -6.04 12.17
CA ARG A 31 -2.38 -4.86 11.32
C ARG A 31 -1.22 -4.00 11.78
N ASN A 32 -0.69 -3.22 10.86
CA ASN A 32 0.38 -2.26 11.16
C ASN A 32 -0.21 -0.98 11.76
N GLU A 33 -0.71 -1.08 13.00
CA GLU A 33 -1.35 0.00 13.74
C GLU A 33 -0.56 0.34 14.99
N LYS A 34 -0.53 1.62 15.36
CA LYS A 34 -0.17 2.01 16.72
C LYS A 34 -1.35 1.72 17.65
N VAL A 35 -1.26 0.63 18.41
CA VAL A 35 -2.32 0.21 19.34
C VAL A 35 -2.21 0.82 20.72
N ASP A 36 -1.04 1.36 21.09
CA ASP A 36 -0.85 2.10 22.34
C ASP A 36 -1.62 3.41 22.34
N LEU A 37 -2.12 3.77 23.49
CA LEU A 37 -2.76 5.08 23.65
C LEU A 37 -1.73 6.21 23.52
N TRP A 38 -2.10 7.22 22.75
CA TRP A 38 -1.36 8.48 22.79
C TRP A 38 -1.54 9.13 24.18
N PRO A 39 -0.50 9.80 24.72
CA PRO A 39 -0.69 10.61 25.91
C PRO A 39 -1.89 11.55 25.73
N SER A 40 -2.80 11.57 26.70
CA SER A 40 -4.09 12.29 26.59
C SER A 40 -3.93 13.77 26.25
N ASN A 41 -2.88 14.41 26.74
CA ASN A 41 -2.57 15.80 26.45
C ASN A 41 -1.94 16.03 25.07
N PHE A 42 -1.28 15.02 24.47
CA PHE A 42 -0.62 15.16 23.18
C PHE A 42 -1.61 15.51 22.06
N ILE A 43 -2.65 14.70 21.91
CA ILE A 43 -3.68 14.93 20.87
C ILE A 43 -4.38 16.26 21.08
N ASN A 44 -4.76 16.57 22.33
CA ASN A 44 -5.41 17.84 22.67
C ASN A 44 -4.53 19.05 22.35
N ASN A 45 -3.24 18.99 22.62
CA ASN A 45 -2.30 20.07 22.32
C ASN A 45 -2.11 20.24 20.81
N VAL A 46 -2.00 19.14 20.06
CA VAL A 46 -1.93 19.19 18.59
C VAL A 46 -3.19 19.84 18.01
N LEU A 47 -4.38 19.44 18.45
CA LEU A 47 -5.65 20.00 17.95
C LEU A 47 -5.81 21.47 18.32
N LYS A 48 -5.53 21.85 19.57
CA LYS A 48 -5.59 23.24 20.04
C LYS A 48 -4.61 24.18 19.32
N SER A 49 -3.50 23.65 18.80
CA SER A 49 -2.53 24.43 18.03
C SER A 49 -2.98 24.75 16.61
N LYS A 50 -4.10 24.20 16.14
CA LYS A 50 -4.60 24.40 14.78
C LYS A 50 -5.66 25.49 14.72
N PRO A 51 -5.64 26.35 13.68
CA PRO A 51 -6.73 27.30 13.48
C PRO A 51 -8.03 26.56 13.12
N PRO A 52 -9.21 27.15 13.41
CA PRO A 52 -10.50 26.53 13.08
C PRO A 52 -10.61 26.13 11.59
N SER A 53 -10.02 26.93 10.69
CA SER A 53 -9.99 26.67 9.26
C SER A 53 -9.25 25.38 8.86
N PHE A 54 -8.39 24.85 9.71
CA PHE A 54 -7.64 23.61 9.44
C PHE A 54 -8.56 22.42 9.09
N PHE A 55 -9.77 22.38 9.67
CA PHE A 55 -10.73 21.31 9.45
C PHE A 55 -11.71 21.55 8.28
N SER A 56 -11.70 22.74 7.71
CA SER A 56 -12.70 23.17 6.70
C SER A 56 -12.10 23.62 5.38
N THR A 57 -10.80 23.83 5.31
CA THR A 57 -10.10 24.26 4.09
C THR A 57 -9.22 23.17 3.52
N TYR A 58 -8.93 23.27 2.22
CA TYR A 58 -7.92 22.42 1.61
C TYR A 58 -6.53 22.69 2.24
N PRO A 59 -5.75 21.68 2.56
CA PRO A 59 -4.42 21.88 3.15
C PRO A 59 -3.44 22.46 2.14
N GLU A 60 -2.65 23.43 2.60
CA GLU A 60 -1.49 23.94 1.86
C GLU A 60 -0.29 23.00 2.03
N ILE A 61 -0.07 22.14 1.04
CA ILE A 61 0.91 21.05 1.15
C ILE A 61 2.30 21.40 0.60
N ALA A 62 2.47 22.57 -0.05
CA ALA A 62 3.75 22.97 -0.65
C ALA A 62 4.93 22.92 0.34
N ASN A 63 4.72 23.39 1.57
CA ASN A 63 5.76 23.33 2.61
C ASN A 63 6.11 21.90 3.04
N LEU A 64 5.16 20.97 2.94
CA LEU A 64 5.42 19.55 3.23
C LEU A 64 6.30 18.95 2.13
N TYR A 65 6.02 19.22 0.86
CA TYR A 65 6.86 18.79 -0.26
C TYR A 65 8.31 19.27 -0.10
N LYS A 66 8.51 20.56 0.21
CA LYS A 66 9.85 21.13 0.46
C LYS A 66 10.59 20.43 1.60
N LYS A 67 9.89 20.13 2.69
CA LYS A 67 10.51 19.44 3.84
C LYS A 67 10.90 18.01 3.50
N ILE A 68 10.05 17.26 2.79
CA ILE A 68 10.34 15.89 2.36
C ILE A 68 11.49 15.91 1.36
N ALA A 69 11.44 16.77 0.35
CA ALA A 69 12.50 16.92 -0.66
C ALA A 69 13.87 17.19 -0.02
N LYS A 70 13.91 18.08 0.97
CA LYS A 70 15.14 18.36 1.73
C LYS A 70 15.60 17.16 2.55
N PHE A 71 14.68 16.44 3.19
CA PHE A 71 15.00 15.27 4.02
C PHE A 71 15.53 14.11 3.18
N ASP A 72 14.86 13.80 2.06
CA ASP A 72 15.21 12.69 1.17
C ASP A 72 16.31 13.08 0.13
N LYS A 73 16.73 14.37 0.11
CA LYS A 73 17.71 14.91 -0.85
C LYS A 73 17.32 14.68 -2.32
N VAL A 74 16.06 14.91 -2.63
CA VAL A 74 15.48 14.83 -3.98
C VAL A 74 14.78 16.14 -4.34
N ASN A 75 14.33 16.30 -5.60
CA ASN A 75 13.54 17.45 -6.01
C ASN A 75 12.07 17.27 -5.64
N GLU A 76 11.31 18.36 -5.51
CA GLU A 76 9.88 18.31 -5.17
C GLU A 76 9.04 17.59 -6.22
N ASP A 77 9.41 17.66 -7.49
CA ASP A 77 8.77 16.98 -8.62
C ASP A 77 9.00 15.46 -8.66
N GLN A 78 9.91 14.96 -7.84
CA GLN A 78 10.17 13.53 -7.66
C GLN A 78 9.35 12.91 -6.51
N ILE A 79 8.47 13.68 -5.89
CA ILE A 79 7.68 13.27 -4.74
C ILE A 79 6.21 13.21 -5.11
N LEU A 80 5.56 12.14 -4.73
CA LEU A 80 4.10 12.00 -4.80
C LEU A 80 3.54 11.65 -3.41
N ILE A 81 2.77 12.56 -2.83
CA ILE A 81 2.04 12.30 -1.58
C ILE A 81 0.71 11.63 -1.91
N THR A 82 0.41 10.53 -1.24
CA THR A 82 -0.81 9.74 -1.46
C THR A 82 -1.51 9.41 -0.14
N SER A 83 -2.74 8.88 -0.22
CA SER A 83 -3.49 8.34 0.92
C SER A 83 -2.88 7.03 1.40
N GLY A 84 -1.68 7.11 1.98
CA GLY A 84 -0.87 5.97 2.37
C GLY A 84 -0.36 5.15 1.18
N ILE A 85 0.30 4.02 1.48
CA ILE A 85 0.87 3.14 0.44
C ILE A 85 -0.21 2.51 -0.44
N ASP A 86 -1.40 2.27 0.09
CA ASP A 86 -2.54 1.77 -0.68
C ASP A 86 -2.90 2.71 -1.84
N GLY A 87 -2.98 4.02 -1.56
CA GLY A 87 -3.20 5.03 -2.57
C GLY A 87 -2.06 5.08 -3.60
N GLY A 88 -0.82 4.95 -3.14
CA GLY A 88 0.36 4.90 -4.00
C GLY A 88 0.31 3.73 -4.99
N ILE A 89 0.13 2.51 -4.50
CA ILE A 89 0.03 1.29 -5.33
C ILE A 89 -1.11 1.44 -6.35
N LYS A 90 -2.29 1.84 -5.89
CA LYS A 90 -3.46 2.01 -6.75
C LYS A 90 -3.21 3.02 -7.87
N ASN A 91 -2.63 4.17 -7.54
CA ASN A 91 -2.34 5.23 -8.51
C ASN A 91 -1.30 4.79 -9.54
N LEU A 92 -0.21 4.13 -9.11
CA LEU A 92 0.80 3.59 -10.01
C LEU A 92 0.20 2.59 -11.01
N LEU A 93 -0.59 1.64 -10.52
CA LEU A 93 -1.24 0.67 -11.39
C LEU A 93 -2.23 1.32 -12.36
N ASN A 94 -3.01 2.29 -11.89
CA ASN A 94 -3.98 2.99 -12.74
C ASN A 94 -3.34 3.79 -13.88
N ILE A 95 -2.17 4.36 -13.63
CA ILE A 95 -1.48 5.25 -14.60
C ILE A 95 -0.58 4.44 -15.54
N LEU A 96 0.12 3.44 -14.99
CA LEU A 96 1.20 2.76 -15.71
C LEU A 96 0.77 1.45 -16.37
N THR A 97 -0.43 0.93 -16.08
CA THR A 97 -0.86 -0.37 -16.59
C THR A 97 -2.19 -0.32 -17.31
N GLN A 98 -2.41 -1.33 -18.14
CA GLN A 98 -3.68 -1.59 -18.80
C GLN A 98 -4.08 -3.07 -18.61
N PRO A 99 -5.36 -3.44 -18.78
CA PRO A 99 -5.80 -4.83 -18.66
C PRO A 99 -4.92 -5.82 -19.41
N LYS A 100 -4.59 -6.96 -18.77
CA LYS A 100 -3.71 -8.03 -19.24
C LYS A 100 -2.20 -7.76 -19.14
N ASP A 101 -1.76 -6.56 -18.76
CA ASP A 101 -0.35 -6.32 -18.43
C ASP A 101 0.10 -7.25 -17.29
N VAL A 102 1.39 -7.60 -17.31
CA VAL A 102 2.01 -8.41 -16.27
C VAL A 102 2.64 -7.48 -15.24
N ILE A 103 2.34 -7.72 -13.97
CA ILE A 103 3.07 -7.15 -12.84
C ILE A 103 3.70 -8.27 -12.02
N SER A 104 4.82 -8.00 -11.39
CA SER A 104 5.51 -8.96 -10.53
C SER A 104 5.64 -8.43 -9.11
N VAL A 105 5.60 -9.34 -8.14
CA VAL A 105 5.75 -9.02 -6.72
C VAL A 105 6.43 -10.18 -5.99
N LEU A 106 7.18 -9.88 -4.94
CA LEU A 106 7.66 -10.89 -4.00
C LEU A 106 6.46 -11.52 -3.27
N SER A 107 6.50 -12.80 -2.97
CA SER A 107 5.39 -13.53 -2.33
C SER A 107 5.90 -14.53 -1.29
N PRO A 108 5.33 -14.58 -0.07
CA PRO A 108 4.16 -13.80 0.38
C PRO A 108 4.47 -12.32 0.62
N THR A 109 3.44 -11.47 0.52
CA THR A 109 3.53 -10.02 0.69
C THR A 109 2.17 -9.40 1.01
N TYR A 110 2.11 -8.08 1.08
CA TYR A 110 0.89 -7.34 1.34
C TYR A 110 -0.23 -7.67 0.33
N ALA A 111 -1.36 -8.12 0.85
CA ALA A 111 -2.47 -8.67 0.06
C ALA A 111 -3.04 -7.70 -0.99
N MET A 112 -2.84 -6.38 -0.83
CA MET A 112 -3.41 -5.40 -1.75
C MET A 112 -2.80 -5.43 -3.15
N TYR A 113 -1.58 -5.93 -3.33
CA TYR A 113 -1.03 -6.17 -4.66
C TYR A 113 -1.91 -7.14 -5.47
N GLU A 114 -2.37 -8.22 -4.83
CA GLU A 114 -3.27 -9.17 -5.48
C GLU A 114 -4.66 -8.59 -5.70
N VAL A 115 -5.21 -7.88 -4.72
CA VAL A 115 -6.52 -7.23 -4.84
C VAL A 115 -6.53 -6.24 -6.00
N TYR A 116 -5.54 -5.36 -6.08
CA TYR A 116 -5.45 -4.39 -7.16
C TYR A 116 -5.15 -5.04 -8.52
N SER A 117 -4.34 -6.10 -8.58
CA SER A 117 -4.13 -6.81 -9.84
C SER A 117 -5.44 -7.34 -10.42
N LYS A 118 -6.33 -7.86 -9.57
CA LYS A 118 -7.67 -8.31 -9.97
C LYS A 118 -8.57 -7.15 -10.39
N ILE A 119 -8.55 -6.03 -9.65
CA ILE A 119 -9.34 -4.83 -9.97
C ILE A 119 -8.95 -4.28 -11.34
N PHE A 120 -7.67 -4.18 -11.63
CA PHE A 120 -7.15 -3.66 -12.89
C PHE A 120 -7.01 -4.73 -13.99
N GLN A 121 -7.48 -5.97 -13.73
CA GLN A 121 -7.43 -7.10 -14.67
C GLN A 121 -6.02 -7.43 -15.17
N LEU A 122 -5.03 -7.33 -14.26
CA LEU A 122 -3.62 -7.60 -14.54
C LEU A 122 -3.29 -9.07 -14.31
N LYS A 123 -2.23 -9.53 -14.94
CA LYS A 123 -1.62 -10.82 -14.66
C LYS A 123 -0.58 -10.65 -13.55
N LEU A 124 -0.81 -11.27 -12.40
CA LEU A 124 0.10 -11.22 -11.27
C LEU A 124 1.10 -12.39 -11.33
N HIS A 125 2.36 -12.07 -11.52
CA HIS A 125 3.47 -13.01 -11.37
C HIS A 125 4.05 -12.89 -9.96
N ARG A 126 4.19 -14.01 -9.27
CA ARG A 126 4.74 -14.09 -7.91
C ARG A 126 6.16 -14.64 -7.97
N ILE A 127 7.07 -13.98 -7.29
CA ILE A 127 8.45 -14.43 -7.07
C ILE A 127 8.50 -14.92 -5.63
N SER A 128 8.65 -16.22 -5.45
CA SER A 128 8.63 -16.85 -4.13
C SER A 128 9.95 -16.63 -3.37
N TYR A 129 9.86 -16.75 -2.06
CA TYR A 129 11.03 -16.96 -1.22
C TYR A 129 11.39 -18.45 -1.15
N THR A 130 12.65 -18.74 -0.90
CA THR A 130 13.12 -20.08 -0.55
C THR A 130 12.66 -20.44 0.87
N GLU A 131 12.90 -21.69 1.30
CA GLU A 131 12.63 -22.13 2.68
C GLU A 131 13.42 -21.33 3.73
N ASN A 132 14.56 -20.75 3.33
CA ASN A 132 15.40 -19.91 4.18
C ASN A 132 15.02 -18.41 4.10
N TYR A 133 13.86 -18.07 3.56
CA TYR A 133 13.39 -16.68 3.36
C TYR A 133 14.29 -15.82 2.46
N GLU A 134 15.09 -16.44 1.60
CA GLU A 134 15.84 -15.73 0.57
C GLU A 134 15.01 -15.64 -0.71
N VAL A 135 15.19 -14.58 -1.49
CA VAL A 135 14.52 -14.44 -2.80
C VAL A 135 14.99 -15.57 -3.73
N ASN A 136 14.04 -16.31 -4.31
CA ASN A 136 14.35 -17.41 -5.22
C ASN A 136 14.98 -16.87 -6.51
N LYS A 137 16.29 -17.01 -6.65
CA LYS A 137 17.07 -16.49 -7.78
C LYS A 137 16.56 -16.99 -9.13
N LYS A 138 16.18 -18.26 -9.24
CA LYS A 138 15.68 -18.85 -10.48
C LYS A 138 14.34 -18.24 -10.91
N GLU A 139 13.44 -18.00 -9.97
CA GLU A 139 12.17 -17.30 -10.25
C GLU A 139 12.41 -15.83 -10.58
N PHE A 140 13.37 -15.19 -9.90
CA PHE A 140 13.76 -13.82 -10.20
C PHE A 140 14.37 -13.68 -11.61
N GLU A 141 15.17 -14.66 -12.06
CA GLU A 141 15.66 -14.70 -13.44
C GLU A 141 14.55 -14.90 -14.47
N ASN A 142 13.53 -15.71 -14.15
CA ASN A 142 12.36 -15.88 -15.01
C ASN A 142 11.53 -14.61 -15.14
N PHE A 143 11.54 -13.74 -14.14
CA PHE A 143 10.92 -12.42 -14.19
C PHE A 143 11.38 -11.61 -15.41
N PHE A 144 12.67 -11.57 -15.71
CA PHE A 144 13.18 -10.82 -16.86
C PHE A 144 12.66 -11.35 -18.19
N LYS A 145 12.38 -12.66 -18.29
CA LYS A 145 11.79 -13.27 -19.49
C LYS A 145 10.33 -12.85 -19.72
N LEU A 146 9.59 -12.59 -18.63
CA LEU A 146 8.19 -12.18 -18.68
C LEU A 146 8.00 -10.71 -19.05
N LYS A 147 9.06 -9.89 -18.98
CA LYS A 147 9.05 -8.44 -19.22
C LYS A 147 7.85 -7.74 -18.55
N PRO A 148 7.69 -7.88 -17.23
CA PRO A 148 6.57 -7.27 -16.54
C PRO A 148 6.64 -5.76 -16.62
N LYS A 149 5.49 -5.13 -16.60
CA LYS A 149 5.34 -3.68 -16.64
C LYS A 149 5.87 -3.02 -15.36
N ILE A 150 5.63 -3.67 -14.21
CA ILE A 150 6.04 -3.20 -12.89
C ILE A 150 6.55 -4.38 -12.07
N LEU A 151 7.63 -4.19 -11.36
CA LEU A 151 8.10 -5.06 -10.28
C LEU A 151 7.95 -4.32 -8.95
N PHE A 152 7.19 -4.91 -8.02
CA PHE A 152 7.10 -4.44 -6.65
C PHE A 152 8.06 -5.21 -5.75
N ILE A 153 8.95 -4.48 -5.08
CA ILE A 153 9.90 -5.01 -4.11
C ILE A 153 9.66 -4.27 -2.78
N PRO A 154 8.72 -4.75 -1.95
CA PRO A 154 8.52 -4.18 -0.62
C PRO A 154 9.77 -4.37 0.23
N ASN A 155 10.17 -3.35 0.98
CA ASN A 155 11.28 -3.41 1.93
C ASN A 155 11.00 -2.42 3.08
N PRO A 156 10.74 -2.91 4.30
CA PRO A 156 10.54 -4.32 4.67
C PRO A 156 9.34 -4.98 3.98
N ASN A 157 9.39 -6.31 3.76
CA ASN A 157 8.30 -7.07 3.15
C ASN A 157 7.50 -7.85 4.18
N GLN A 158 6.39 -7.32 4.60
CA GLN A 158 5.48 -7.99 5.52
C GLN A 158 4.70 -9.12 4.80
N PRO A 159 4.63 -10.37 5.35
CA PRO A 159 4.97 -10.75 6.73
C PRO A 159 6.37 -11.37 6.91
N ILE A 160 7.28 -11.25 5.97
CA ILE A 160 8.59 -11.93 6.01
C ILE A 160 9.60 -11.16 6.87
N GLU A 161 9.53 -9.83 6.87
CA GLU A 161 10.46 -8.94 7.58
C GLU A 161 9.72 -8.09 8.62
#